data_65cd3bdcf32ba0974301c94e422e3e85
#
_entry.id   65cd3bdcf32ba0974301c94e422e3e85
#
_cell.length_a   1.000
_cell.length_b   1.000
_cell.length_c   1.000
_cell.angle_alpha   90.00
_cell.angle_beta   90.00
_cell.angle_gamma   90.00
#
_symmetry.space_group_name_H-M   'P 1'
#
loop_
_entity.id
_entity.type
_entity.pdbx_description
1 polymer ?
#
loop_
_entity_poly.entity_id
_entity_poly.type
_entity_poly.pdbx_seq_one_letter_code
_entity_poly.pdbx_strand_id
1 'polypeptide(L)'
;MPYWRLSSFYFSYFALLGAIIPFWTLYLSDLGFDPLEIGALAAIMMGTKIVSPYLLGWLADKSRRPMRVIRWSAFLSFIFFLGIFLSSGFYYVAVIIASFTFFWNAIIGQFESVTLTQLGKHYSQYGKVRAWGSIGFIVAVLILGWLFNTIAIR
;
A
#
# COMPACT_ATOMS: atom_id res chain seq x y z
N MET A 1 17.01 -12.72 16.02
CA MET A 1 15.86 -11.85 15.72
C MET A 1 16.05 -11.21 14.36
N PRO A 2 15.11 -11.30 13.40
CA PRO A 2 15.30 -10.80 12.03
C PRO A 2 14.97 -9.30 11.92
N TYR A 3 15.55 -8.45 12.79
CA TYR A 3 15.29 -7.01 12.87
C TYR A 3 15.35 -6.32 11.51
N TRP A 4 16.46 -6.46 10.78
CA TRP A 4 16.66 -5.81 9.49
C TRP A 4 15.70 -6.27 8.40
N ARG A 5 15.32 -7.57 8.43
CA ARG A 5 14.33 -8.12 7.47
C ARG A 5 12.95 -7.52 7.67
N LEU A 6 12.54 -7.36 8.92
CA LEU A 6 11.26 -6.73 9.27
C LEU A 6 11.29 -5.23 8.93
N SER A 7 12.35 -4.53 9.35
CA SER A 7 12.54 -3.10 9.09
C SER A 7 12.57 -2.76 7.60
N SER A 8 13.28 -3.57 6.79
CA SER A 8 13.33 -3.38 5.34
C SER A 8 11.97 -3.53 4.68
N PHE A 9 11.13 -4.45 5.16
CA PHE A 9 9.77 -4.58 4.64
C PHE A 9 8.94 -3.33 4.94
N TYR A 10 8.95 -2.85 6.20
CA TYR A 10 8.25 -1.61 6.54
C TYR A 10 8.75 -0.42 5.74
N PHE A 11 10.06 -0.28 5.61
CA PHE A 11 10.68 0.77 4.80
C PHE A 11 10.15 0.74 3.36
N SER A 12 10.24 -0.41 2.69
CA SER A 12 9.82 -0.56 1.28
C SER A 12 8.32 -0.37 1.11
N TYR A 13 7.50 -0.94 1.99
CA TYR A 13 6.04 -0.80 1.93
C TYR A 13 5.60 0.66 2.07
N PHE A 14 6.13 1.36 3.06
CA PHE A 14 5.78 2.76 3.28
C PHE A 14 6.46 3.72 2.30
N ALA A 15 7.61 3.36 1.72
CA ALA A 15 8.19 4.11 0.61
C ALA A 15 7.27 4.05 -0.63
N LEU A 16 6.72 2.89 -0.98
CA LEU A 16 5.72 2.76 -2.03
C LEU A 16 4.44 3.56 -1.71
N LEU A 17 4.01 3.55 -0.47
CA LEU A 17 2.87 4.35 -0.03
C LEU A 17 3.14 5.86 -0.19
N GLY A 18 4.34 6.32 0.18
CA GLY A 18 4.79 7.70 -0.01
C GLY A 18 4.94 8.09 -1.47
N ALA A 19 5.22 7.12 -2.36
CA ALA A 19 5.25 7.34 -3.79
C ALA A 19 3.84 7.47 -4.41
N ILE A 20 2.85 6.80 -3.85
CA ILE A 20 1.50 6.75 -4.42
C ILE A 20 0.60 7.85 -3.83
N ILE A 21 0.45 7.92 -2.51
CA ILE A 21 -0.59 8.72 -1.86
C ILE A 21 -0.55 10.22 -2.22
N PRO A 22 0.60 10.93 -2.10
CA PRO A 22 0.63 12.37 -2.36
C PRO A 22 0.37 12.73 -3.82
N PHE A 23 0.76 11.86 -4.75
CA PHE A 23 0.70 12.12 -6.19
C PHE A 23 -0.54 11.51 -6.85
N TRP A 24 -1.30 10.70 -6.10
CA TRP A 24 -2.46 9.98 -6.62
C TRP A 24 -3.57 10.91 -7.12
N THR A 25 -3.94 11.90 -6.30
CA THR A 25 -4.96 12.88 -6.65
C THR A 25 -4.54 13.71 -7.87
N LEU A 26 -3.26 14.07 -7.96
CA LEU A 26 -2.71 14.80 -9.10
C LEU A 26 -2.84 13.96 -10.37
N TYR A 27 -2.44 12.70 -10.32
CA TYR A 27 -2.55 11.76 -11.43
C TYR A 27 -4.01 11.60 -11.93
N LEU A 28 -4.97 11.47 -11.02
CA LEU A 28 -6.39 11.38 -11.40
C LEU A 28 -6.90 12.67 -12.02
N SER A 29 -6.48 13.83 -11.53
CA SER A 29 -6.79 15.13 -12.10
C SER A 29 -6.24 15.29 -13.52
N ASP A 30 -5.02 14.81 -13.76
CA ASP A 30 -4.38 14.82 -15.10
C ASP A 30 -5.09 13.87 -16.08
N LEU A 31 -5.73 12.81 -15.60
CA LEU A 31 -6.60 11.94 -16.40
C LEU A 31 -7.95 12.59 -16.75
N GLY A 32 -8.24 13.77 -16.19
CA GLY A 32 -9.47 14.53 -16.46
C GLY A 32 -10.64 14.19 -15.55
N PHE A 33 -10.43 13.48 -14.43
CA PHE A 33 -11.47 13.22 -13.45
C PHE A 33 -11.84 14.49 -12.68
N ASP A 34 -13.14 14.67 -12.48
CA ASP A 34 -13.64 15.77 -11.67
C ASP A 34 -13.45 15.52 -10.15
N PRO A 35 -13.56 16.56 -9.30
CA PRO A 35 -13.38 16.39 -7.86
C PRO A 35 -14.34 15.40 -7.20
N LEU A 36 -15.56 15.21 -7.74
CA LEU A 36 -16.53 14.25 -7.23
C LEU A 36 -16.09 12.81 -7.54
N GLU A 37 -15.63 12.57 -8.75
CA GLU A 37 -15.09 11.28 -9.19
C GLU A 37 -13.85 10.90 -8.38
N ILE A 38 -12.92 11.84 -8.17
CA ILE A 38 -11.73 11.65 -7.32
C ILE A 38 -12.15 11.31 -5.89
N GLY A 39 -13.14 12.02 -5.36
CA GLY A 39 -13.70 11.72 -4.03
C GLY A 39 -14.31 10.33 -3.94
N ALA A 40 -15.05 9.90 -4.97
CA ALA A 40 -15.61 8.55 -5.04
C ALA A 40 -14.54 7.46 -5.09
N LEU A 41 -13.47 7.66 -5.87
CA LEU A 41 -12.34 6.75 -5.93
C LEU A 41 -11.60 6.68 -4.59
N ALA A 42 -11.43 7.80 -3.90
CA ALA A 42 -10.85 7.85 -2.56
C ALA A 42 -11.73 7.10 -1.53
N ALA A 43 -13.06 7.23 -1.62
CA ALA A 43 -13.99 6.49 -0.78
C ALA A 43 -13.88 4.96 -0.99
N ILE A 44 -13.72 4.51 -2.23
CA ILE A 44 -13.45 3.10 -2.55
C ILE A 44 -12.16 2.62 -1.89
N MET A 45 -11.07 3.39 -1.99
CA MET A 45 -9.80 3.07 -1.33
C MET A 45 -9.94 2.95 0.19
N MET A 46 -10.72 3.83 0.81
CA MET A 46 -10.98 3.77 2.27
C MET A 46 -11.87 2.59 2.64
N GLY A 47 -12.89 2.27 1.83
CA GLY A 47 -13.75 1.11 2.03
C GLY A 47 -12.97 -0.21 2.00
N THR A 48 -12.08 -0.37 1.04
CA THR A 48 -11.23 -1.57 0.95
C THR A 48 -10.29 -1.70 2.15
N LYS A 49 -9.84 -0.59 2.73
CA LYS A 49 -8.98 -0.58 3.93
C LYS A 49 -9.67 -1.16 5.17
N ILE A 50 -11.00 -1.06 5.23
CA ILE A 50 -11.79 -1.65 6.31
C ILE A 50 -12.04 -3.14 6.06
N VAL A 51 -12.47 -3.49 4.84
CA VAL A 51 -12.93 -4.83 4.51
C VAL A 51 -11.80 -5.83 4.29
N SER A 52 -10.75 -5.41 3.60
CA SER A 52 -9.68 -6.28 3.14
C SER A 52 -8.88 -6.97 4.26
N PRO A 53 -8.40 -6.26 5.31
CA PRO A 53 -7.65 -6.91 6.39
C PRO A 53 -8.49 -7.96 7.11
N TYR A 54 -9.81 -7.74 7.21
CA TYR A 54 -10.71 -8.67 7.87
C TYR A 54 -10.86 -9.97 7.07
N LEU A 55 -11.17 -9.88 5.79
CA LEU A 55 -11.39 -11.05 4.93
C LEU A 55 -10.11 -11.84 4.69
N LEU A 56 -9.01 -11.16 4.32
CA LEU A 56 -7.74 -11.82 4.06
C LEU A 56 -7.01 -12.22 5.35
N GLY A 57 -7.33 -11.56 6.49
CA GLY A 57 -6.94 -11.99 7.82
C GLY A 57 -7.55 -13.34 8.17
N TRP A 58 -8.85 -13.46 8.03
CA TRP A 58 -9.54 -14.74 8.22
C TRP A 58 -8.97 -15.86 7.34
N LEU A 59 -8.68 -15.55 6.07
CA LEU A 59 -8.06 -16.53 5.16
C LEU A 59 -6.65 -16.94 5.61
N ALA A 60 -5.86 -15.98 6.09
CA ALA A 60 -4.51 -16.23 6.60
C ALA A 60 -4.55 -17.13 7.84
N ASP A 61 -5.46 -16.87 8.77
CA ASP A 61 -5.65 -17.65 9.99
C ASP A 61 -6.12 -19.08 9.66
N LYS A 62 -7.11 -19.21 8.80
CA LYS A 62 -7.64 -20.51 8.34
C LYS A 62 -6.56 -21.34 7.63
N SER A 63 -5.75 -20.71 6.81
CA SER A 63 -4.68 -21.41 6.06
C SER A 63 -3.46 -21.72 6.91
N ARG A 64 -3.32 -21.13 8.10
CA ARG A 64 -2.13 -21.17 8.98
C ARG A 64 -0.83 -20.80 8.25
N ARG A 65 -0.92 -20.02 7.18
CA ARG A 65 0.23 -19.66 6.33
C ARG A 65 0.17 -18.18 5.92
N PRO A 66 0.27 -17.24 6.88
CA PRO A 66 0.10 -15.80 6.63
C PRO A 66 1.07 -15.28 5.56
N MET A 67 2.31 -15.78 5.51
CA MET A 67 3.28 -15.37 4.48
C MET A 67 2.87 -15.75 3.05
N ARG A 68 2.07 -16.80 2.87
CA ARG A 68 1.51 -17.10 1.54
C ARG A 68 0.45 -16.09 1.14
N VAL A 69 -0.44 -15.73 2.05
CA VAL A 69 -1.46 -14.71 1.80
C VAL A 69 -0.81 -13.38 1.48
N ILE A 70 0.21 -12.96 2.24
CA ILE A 70 0.97 -11.73 1.97
C ILE A 70 1.58 -11.75 0.56
N ARG A 71 2.25 -12.83 0.17
CA ARG A 71 2.88 -12.95 -1.16
C ARG A 71 1.88 -12.91 -2.30
N TRP A 72 0.76 -13.65 -2.18
CA TRP A 72 -0.30 -13.62 -3.19
C TRP A 72 -0.99 -12.25 -3.24
N SER A 73 -1.24 -11.62 -2.11
CA SER A 73 -1.80 -10.27 -2.07
C SER A 73 -0.86 -9.26 -2.72
N ALA A 74 0.45 -9.34 -2.47
CA ALA A 74 1.43 -8.46 -3.11
C ALA A 74 1.49 -8.68 -4.63
N PHE A 75 1.47 -9.93 -5.09
CA PHE A 75 1.47 -10.25 -6.50
C PHE A 75 0.19 -9.76 -7.21
N LEU A 76 -0.97 -10.04 -6.64
CA LEU A 76 -2.26 -9.59 -7.21
C LEU A 76 -2.37 -8.06 -7.19
N SER A 77 -1.96 -7.42 -6.10
CA SER A 77 -1.91 -5.96 -6.02
C SER A 77 -1.03 -5.37 -7.13
N PHE A 78 0.14 -5.94 -7.39
CA PHE A 78 1.01 -5.50 -8.47
C PHE A 78 0.35 -5.66 -9.86
N ILE A 79 -0.27 -6.81 -10.14
CA ILE A 79 -0.98 -7.05 -11.41
C ILE A 79 -2.11 -6.04 -11.61
N PHE A 80 -2.95 -5.82 -10.58
CA PHE A 80 -4.04 -4.85 -10.69
C PHE A 80 -3.52 -3.41 -10.83
N PHE A 81 -2.43 -3.06 -10.15
CA PHE A 81 -1.82 -1.74 -10.32
C PHE A 81 -1.36 -1.49 -11.76
N LEU A 82 -0.78 -2.49 -12.43
CA LEU A 82 -0.44 -2.37 -13.85
C LEU A 82 -1.66 -2.14 -14.74
N GLY A 83 -2.82 -2.65 -14.34
CA GLY A 83 -4.08 -2.44 -15.06
C GLY A 83 -4.49 -0.98 -15.16
N ILE A 84 -4.02 -0.11 -14.27
CA ILE A 84 -4.42 1.30 -14.25
C ILE A 84 -3.99 2.05 -15.52
N PHE A 85 -2.97 1.57 -16.20
CA PHE A 85 -2.43 2.18 -17.43
C PHE A 85 -3.15 1.75 -18.71
N LEU A 86 -4.12 0.83 -18.60
CA LEU A 86 -4.78 0.26 -19.80
C LEU A 86 -6.02 1.08 -20.24
N SER A 87 -6.65 1.82 -19.34
CA SER A 87 -7.84 2.63 -19.65
C SER A 87 -8.03 3.74 -18.61
N SER A 88 -8.59 4.87 -19.04
CA SER A 88 -8.89 6.04 -18.22
C SER A 88 -10.38 6.20 -17.89
N GLY A 89 -11.24 5.25 -18.25
CA GLY A 89 -12.66 5.32 -17.93
C GLY A 89 -12.93 5.18 -16.43
N PHE A 90 -13.82 6.03 -15.87
CA PHE A 90 -14.12 6.06 -14.43
C PHE A 90 -14.45 4.68 -13.83
N TYR A 91 -15.39 3.96 -14.41
CA TYR A 91 -15.79 2.64 -13.89
C TYR A 91 -14.67 1.62 -13.95
N TYR A 92 -13.86 1.67 -15.01
CA TYR A 92 -12.70 0.80 -15.14
C TYR A 92 -11.66 1.10 -14.05
N VAL A 93 -11.31 2.38 -13.87
CA VAL A 93 -10.37 2.82 -12.84
C VAL A 93 -10.90 2.49 -11.45
N ALA A 94 -12.20 2.64 -11.19
CA ALA A 94 -12.82 2.29 -9.91
C ALA A 94 -12.66 0.79 -9.58
N VAL A 95 -12.89 -0.11 -10.55
CA VAL A 95 -12.72 -1.56 -10.36
C VAL A 95 -11.24 -1.91 -10.14
N ILE A 96 -10.33 -1.32 -10.90
CA ILE A 96 -8.89 -1.55 -10.74
C ILE A 96 -8.40 -1.05 -9.39
N ILE A 97 -8.79 0.15 -8.97
CA ILE A 97 -8.44 0.71 -7.66
C ILE A 97 -9.00 -0.16 -6.53
N ALA A 98 -10.26 -0.55 -6.61
CA ALA A 98 -10.87 -1.42 -5.61
C ALA A 98 -10.08 -2.72 -5.48
N SER A 99 -9.73 -3.37 -6.59
CA SER A 99 -8.98 -4.63 -6.61
C SER A 99 -7.55 -4.43 -6.10
N PHE A 100 -6.85 -3.43 -6.59
CA PHE A 100 -5.49 -3.08 -6.16
C PHE A 100 -5.43 -2.82 -4.66
N THR A 101 -6.27 -1.90 -4.16
CA THR A 101 -6.24 -1.50 -2.76
C THR A 101 -6.78 -2.58 -1.83
N PHE A 102 -7.67 -3.43 -2.30
CA PHE A 102 -8.14 -4.60 -1.55
C PHE A 102 -6.97 -5.52 -1.19
N PHE A 103 -6.16 -5.91 -2.16
CA PHE A 103 -5.00 -6.77 -1.89
C PHE A 103 -3.87 -6.01 -1.18
N TRP A 104 -3.64 -4.75 -1.52
CA TRP A 104 -2.62 -3.93 -0.88
C TRP A 104 -2.84 -3.73 0.62
N ASN A 105 -4.06 -3.38 1.02
CA ASN A 105 -4.39 -3.11 2.42
C ASN A 105 -4.28 -4.35 3.32
N ALA A 106 -4.46 -5.56 2.77
CA ALA A 106 -4.29 -6.80 3.52
C ALA A 106 -2.84 -7.06 3.92
N ILE A 107 -1.88 -6.61 3.10
CA ILE A 107 -0.46 -6.91 3.30
C ILE A 107 0.02 -6.38 4.66
N ILE A 108 -0.27 -5.11 4.95
CA ILE A 108 0.26 -4.48 6.17
C ILE A 108 -0.32 -5.11 7.44
N GLY A 109 -1.62 -5.37 7.48
CA GLY A 109 -2.28 -5.99 8.63
C GLY A 109 -1.74 -7.39 8.92
N GLN A 110 -1.57 -8.21 7.88
CA GLN A 110 -0.99 -9.54 8.01
C GLN A 110 0.49 -9.49 8.41
N PHE A 111 1.24 -8.55 7.86
CA PHE A 111 2.65 -8.43 8.19
C PHE A 111 2.89 -7.90 9.61
N GLU A 112 2.00 -7.04 10.12
CA GLU A 112 2.04 -6.62 11.53
C GLU A 112 1.85 -7.81 12.47
N SER A 113 0.90 -8.70 12.20
CA SER A 113 0.70 -9.92 12.96
C SER A 113 1.92 -10.84 12.94
N VAL A 114 2.52 -11.05 11.76
CA VAL A 114 3.76 -11.82 11.60
C VAL A 114 4.91 -11.17 12.36
N THR A 115 5.03 -9.84 12.29
CA THR A 115 6.08 -9.09 12.99
C THR A 115 5.98 -9.29 14.51
N LEU A 116 4.78 -9.11 15.08
CA LEU A 116 4.56 -9.29 16.52
C LEU A 116 4.86 -10.72 16.96
N THR A 117 4.45 -11.71 16.17
CA THR A 117 4.75 -13.13 16.43
C THR A 117 6.25 -13.39 16.43
N GLN A 118 7.00 -12.82 15.47
CA GLN A 118 8.46 -13.01 15.38
C GLN A 118 9.24 -12.25 16.45
N LEU A 119 8.72 -11.10 16.90
CA LEU A 119 9.32 -10.34 17.99
C LEU A 119 9.15 -11.05 19.33
N GLY A 120 8.03 -11.75 19.54
CA GLY A 120 7.76 -12.51 20.78
C GLY A 120 8.06 -11.69 22.03
N LYS A 121 9.03 -12.17 22.84
CA LYS A 121 9.45 -11.50 24.07
C LYS A 121 10.04 -10.09 23.85
N HIS A 122 10.45 -9.74 22.63
CA HIS A 122 11.02 -8.45 22.26
C HIS A 122 10.01 -7.52 21.62
N TYR A 123 8.73 -7.66 21.93
CA TYR A 123 7.65 -6.82 21.36
C TYR A 123 7.87 -5.31 21.58
N SER A 124 8.63 -4.92 22.63
CA SER A 124 9.02 -3.52 22.87
C SER A 124 9.83 -2.91 21.73
N GLN A 125 10.44 -3.71 20.87
CA GLN A 125 11.17 -3.25 19.69
C GLN A 125 10.28 -3.02 18.46
N TYR A 126 8.98 -3.33 18.55
CA TYR A 126 8.04 -3.13 17.45
C TYR A 126 8.03 -1.68 16.96
N GLY A 127 8.01 -0.71 17.87
CA GLY A 127 8.08 0.71 17.52
C GLY A 127 9.33 1.07 16.69
N LYS A 128 10.49 0.53 17.05
CA LYS A 128 11.75 0.75 16.32
C LYS A 128 11.72 0.14 14.92
N VAL A 129 11.18 -1.06 14.79
CA VAL A 129 11.02 -1.74 13.50
C VAL A 129 10.06 -0.97 12.60
N ARG A 130 8.93 -0.52 13.14
CA ARG A 130 7.91 0.23 12.41
C ARG A 130 8.35 1.65 12.05
N ALA A 131 9.21 2.29 12.83
CA ALA A 131 9.77 3.61 12.54
C ALA A 131 10.51 3.66 11.19
N TRP A 132 11.11 2.56 10.73
CA TRP A 132 11.68 2.46 9.39
C TRP A 132 10.66 2.69 8.28
N GLY A 133 9.39 2.37 8.53
CA GLY A 133 8.30 2.72 7.61
C GLY A 133 8.14 4.23 7.44
N SER A 134 8.13 4.99 8.55
CA SER A 134 8.05 6.45 8.48
C SER A 134 9.24 7.06 7.73
N ILE A 135 10.45 6.53 7.95
CA ILE A 135 11.65 6.95 7.22
C ILE A 135 11.47 6.65 5.72
N GLY A 136 11.01 5.46 5.35
CA GLY A 136 10.77 5.09 3.95
C GLY A 136 9.75 6.01 3.27
N PHE A 137 8.64 6.33 3.95
CA PHE A 137 7.64 7.26 3.45
C PHE A 137 8.22 8.65 3.19
N ILE A 138 8.91 9.24 4.18
CA ILE A 138 9.51 10.57 4.07
C ILE A 138 10.54 10.61 2.92
N VAL A 139 11.42 9.62 2.84
CA VAL A 139 12.45 9.54 1.79
C VAL A 139 11.79 9.49 0.41
N ALA A 140 10.76 8.66 0.22
CA ALA A 140 10.05 8.56 -1.06
C ALA A 140 9.38 9.88 -1.45
N VAL A 141 8.66 10.52 -0.51
CA VAL A 141 7.99 11.81 -0.77
C VAL A 141 9.00 12.90 -1.15
N LEU A 142 10.12 12.99 -0.43
CA LEU A 142 11.15 14.01 -0.71
C LEU A 142 11.82 13.78 -2.06
N ILE A 143 12.21 12.54 -2.38
CA ILE A 143 12.86 12.21 -3.64
C ILE A 143 11.92 12.49 -4.82
N LEU A 144 10.67 12.01 -4.74
CA LEU A 144 9.73 12.20 -5.84
C LEU A 144 9.26 13.65 -5.96
N GLY A 145 9.05 14.35 -4.85
CA GLY A 145 8.73 15.78 -4.87
C GLY A 145 9.83 16.60 -5.52
N TRP A 146 11.11 16.32 -5.19
CA TRP A 146 12.25 16.96 -5.84
C TRP A 146 12.34 16.61 -7.34
N LEU A 147 12.15 15.33 -7.68
CA LEU A 147 12.18 14.86 -9.07
C LEU A 147 11.11 15.52 -9.92
N PHE A 148 9.86 15.54 -9.46
CA PHE A 148 8.76 16.19 -10.18
C PHE A 148 8.95 17.70 -10.33
N ASN A 149 9.49 18.37 -9.32
CA ASN A 149 9.79 19.78 -9.42
C ASN A 149 10.88 20.07 -10.48
N THR A 150 11.89 19.22 -10.59
CA THR A 150 12.95 19.38 -11.59
C THR A 150 12.51 19.04 -13.02
N ILE A 151 11.58 18.09 -13.19
CA ILE A 151 11.06 17.69 -14.50
C ILE A 151 9.99 18.68 -14.99
N ALA A 152 9.13 19.21 -14.10
CA ALA A 152 8.07 20.15 -14.45
C ALA A 152 8.61 21.55 -14.86
N ILE A 153 9.86 21.86 -14.57
CA ILE A 153 10.50 23.13 -14.96
C ILE A 153 11.10 23.06 -16.39
N ARG A 154 11.00 21.92 -17.07
CA ARG A 154 11.38 21.76 -18.48
C ARG A 154 10.17 21.63 -19.39
#